data_6a4178bafebe7f95ab8c35a977b5d09d
#
_entry.id   6a4178bafebe7f95ab8c35a977b5d09d
#
_cell.length_a   1.000
_cell.length_b   1.000
_cell.length_c   1.000
_cell.angle_alpha   90.00
_cell.angle_beta   90.00
_cell.angle_gamma   90.00
#
_symmetry.space_group_name_H-M   'P 1'
#
loop_
_entity.id
_entity.type
_entity.pdbx_description
1 polymer ?
#
loop_
_entity_poly.entity_id
_entity_poly.type
_entity_poly.pdbx_seq_one_letter_code
_entity_poly.pdbx_strand_id
1 'polypeptide(L)'
;MSHILSAVAWPYANGPRHIGHVAGFGVPSDVFSRYMRMSGHDVLMVSGTDEHGTPILVAADAEGVSARELADRNNRLIVEDLVALGLSYDLFTRTTAGNHYAVVQEMFRTVRDNGYMIEQVTRSAISPSTGRTLPDRYIEGTCPICGTPGARGDQCDACGNQLDPTDLINPRSRINGEKPEFVDSTHYFLDLPALADALGAWLEERQASGTWRPNVIRFSVNLLADLRPRAMTRDIDWGIPVPGWEDQPTKRLYVWFDAVIGYLSASIEWARRSGDPEAWRAWWNDPDALSYYFMGKDNIVFHSQIWPAELLGYDGRGERGGAPGELGSLNLPTEVVSSEFLTMEGRKFSSSHGIVIYVRDFLKRYQADALRYFISAAGPETADADFTWAEFVRRTNGELVAGWGNLVNRTASMIHKRFGAVPAPGELKDPDRALLDAIEAGFDTVGGLIAQHRQKAALAEAMRLVGEANKYVADTQPFKLKGQDPATQERLATVLHTLAQAVADLNLMLSPFLPHAANDVDRVMGGAGEVAPMPRVEEVAELDPQVLPEAFEGRSGYPVITGDYAGAPSWGRHPVVVGTPVGRPTPVFTKLDESVVETELARYADFLPDDVTGA
;
A
#
# COMPACT_ATOMS: atom_id res chain seq x y z
N MET A 1 -18.71 11.86 -10.78
CA MET A 1 -17.64 12.23 -9.84
C MET A 1 -18.04 11.66 -8.50
N SER A 2 -17.25 10.80 -7.88
CA SER A 2 -17.53 10.18 -6.58
C SER A 2 -16.36 10.45 -5.66
N HIS A 3 -16.61 10.52 -4.35
CA HIS A 3 -15.55 10.50 -3.34
C HIS A 3 -15.06 9.07 -3.17
N ILE A 4 -13.76 8.85 -3.31
CA ILE A 4 -13.11 7.54 -3.20
C ILE A 4 -12.07 7.58 -2.09
N LEU A 5 -12.29 6.82 -1.02
CA LEU A 5 -11.28 6.57 0.00
C LEU A 5 -10.40 5.40 -0.44
N SER A 6 -9.11 5.63 -0.57
CA SER A 6 -8.10 4.58 -0.74
C SER A 6 -7.35 4.40 0.58
N ALA A 7 -7.84 3.48 1.39
CA ALA A 7 -7.31 3.16 2.71
C ALA A 7 -6.24 2.08 2.59
N VAL A 8 -5.00 2.40 2.95
CA VAL A 8 -3.86 1.51 2.76
C VAL A 8 -3.36 1.00 4.11
N ALA A 9 -3.20 -0.31 4.25
CA ALA A 9 -2.82 -0.96 5.51
C ALA A 9 -1.57 -0.32 6.13
N TRP A 10 -1.63 -0.10 7.43
CA TRP A 10 -0.61 0.58 8.21
C TRP A 10 0.57 -0.34 8.50
N PRO A 11 1.79 -0.05 8.00
CA PRO A 11 2.97 -0.83 8.32
C PRO A 11 3.48 -0.55 9.74
N TYR A 12 3.87 -1.60 10.49
CA TYR A 12 4.52 -1.45 11.77
C TYR A 12 5.85 -0.68 11.67
N ALA A 13 6.09 0.28 12.56
CA ALA A 13 7.35 1.01 12.65
C ALA A 13 8.45 0.23 13.41
N ASN A 14 8.51 -1.08 13.25
CA ASN A 14 9.49 -1.95 13.88
C ASN A 14 10.76 -2.18 13.03
N GLY A 15 10.87 -1.52 11.89
CA GLY A 15 12.01 -1.60 10.96
C GLY A 15 11.67 -1.05 9.58
N PRO A 16 12.66 -0.94 8.67
CA PRO A 16 12.43 -0.49 7.29
C PRO A 16 11.56 -1.47 6.51
N ARG A 17 10.92 -0.97 5.46
CA ARG A 17 10.03 -1.80 4.61
C ARG A 17 10.81 -2.57 3.57
N HIS A 18 10.45 -3.83 3.35
CA HIS A 18 10.97 -4.64 2.25
C HIS A 18 10.01 -4.66 1.06
N ILE A 19 10.51 -5.11 -0.10
CA ILE A 19 9.73 -5.10 -1.35
C ILE A 19 8.43 -5.91 -1.27
N GLY A 20 8.36 -6.95 -0.43
CA GLY A 20 7.12 -7.70 -0.19
C GLY A 20 6.00 -6.87 0.44
N HIS A 21 6.33 -5.91 1.33
CA HIS A 21 5.32 -5.00 1.89
C HIS A 21 4.72 -4.10 0.82
N VAL A 22 5.57 -3.43 0.02
CA VAL A 22 5.10 -2.50 -1.01
C VAL A 22 4.44 -3.22 -2.20
N ALA A 23 4.72 -4.51 -2.40
CA ALA A 23 4.00 -5.36 -3.34
C ALA A 23 2.61 -5.74 -2.83
N GLY A 24 2.43 -5.88 -1.51
CA GLY A 24 1.16 -6.23 -0.90
C GLY A 24 0.17 -5.06 -0.85
N PHE A 25 0.62 -3.89 -0.39
CA PHE A 25 -0.28 -2.75 -0.19
C PHE A 25 0.09 -1.49 -1.00
N GLY A 26 1.39 -1.20 -1.18
CA GLY A 26 1.85 0.11 -1.64
C GLY A 26 1.61 0.37 -3.12
N VAL A 27 2.26 -0.39 -4.02
CA VAL A 27 2.13 -0.18 -5.47
C VAL A 27 0.70 -0.42 -5.97
N PRO A 28 -0.02 -1.48 -5.52
CA PRO A 28 -1.40 -1.69 -5.95
C PRO A 28 -2.34 -0.53 -5.63
N SER A 29 -2.27 0.02 -4.42
CA SER A 29 -3.11 1.14 -4.01
C SER A 29 -2.77 2.42 -4.76
N ASP A 30 -1.49 2.68 -5.01
CA ASP A 30 -1.03 3.88 -5.72
C ASP A 30 -1.45 3.87 -7.21
N VAL A 31 -1.30 2.73 -7.89
CA VAL A 31 -1.76 2.58 -9.29
C VAL A 31 -3.26 2.85 -9.39
N PHE A 32 -4.05 2.27 -8.49
CA PHE A 32 -5.49 2.50 -8.42
C PHE A 32 -5.83 3.97 -8.15
N SER A 33 -5.22 4.58 -7.14
CA SER A 33 -5.52 5.96 -6.72
C SER A 33 -5.15 6.97 -7.80
N ARG A 34 -3.99 6.80 -8.48
CA ARG A 34 -3.60 7.65 -9.61
C ARG A 34 -4.59 7.56 -10.75
N TYR A 35 -4.98 6.34 -11.14
CA TYR A 35 -5.98 6.14 -12.19
C TYR A 35 -7.33 6.78 -11.83
N MET A 36 -7.82 6.59 -10.59
CA MET A 36 -9.11 7.15 -10.16
C MET A 36 -9.11 8.68 -10.17
N ARG A 37 -8.00 9.33 -9.77
CA ARG A 37 -7.86 10.79 -9.90
C ARG A 37 -7.91 11.23 -11.36
N MET A 38 -7.16 10.55 -12.24
CA MET A 38 -7.15 10.82 -13.69
C MET A 38 -8.53 10.59 -14.32
N SER A 39 -9.34 9.70 -13.78
CA SER A 39 -10.72 9.42 -14.22
C SER A 39 -11.75 10.41 -13.67
N GLY A 40 -11.31 11.46 -12.96
CA GLY A 40 -12.15 12.55 -12.48
C GLY A 40 -12.88 12.26 -11.17
N HIS A 41 -12.43 11.29 -10.39
CA HIS A 41 -12.92 11.06 -9.03
C HIS A 41 -12.11 11.91 -8.02
N ASP A 42 -12.76 12.25 -6.91
CA ASP A 42 -12.11 12.88 -5.78
C ASP A 42 -11.57 11.80 -4.83
N VAL A 43 -10.25 11.60 -4.86
CA VAL A 43 -9.60 10.49 -4.18
C VAL A 43 -8.86 10.99 -2.95
N LEU A 44 -9.13 10.36 -1.80
CA LEU A 44 -8.37 10.54 -0.57
C LEU A 44 -7.61 9.25 -0.27
N MET A 45 -6.30 9.23 -0.54
CA MET A 45 -5.43 8.09 -0.26
C MET A 45 -4.70 8.29 1.06
N VAL A 46 -5.01 7.46 2.07
CA VAL A 46 -4.48 7.60 3.42
C VAL A 46 -3.83 6.33 3.95
N SER A 47 -2.82 6.52 4.79
CA SER A 47 -2.16 5.49 5.59
C SER A 47 -1.31 6.14 6.69
N GLY A 48 -0.45 5.36 7.32
CA GLY A 48 0.53 5.82 8.29
C GLY A 48 1.35 4.67 8.85
N THR A 49 2.27 4.97 9.76
CA THR A 49 2.99 3.96 10.52
C THR A 49 2.19 3.52 11.73
N ASP A 50 2.03 2.20 11.89
CA ASP A 50 1.55 1.58 13.13
C ASP A 50 2.71 1.51 14.12
N GLU A 51 2.59 2.25 15.21
CA GLU A 51 3.67 2.51 16.17
C GLU A 51 3.39 2.00 17.57
N HIS A 52 2.25 1.37 17.79
CA HIS A 52 1.85 0.84 19.07
C HIS A 52 2.06 -0.66 19.22
N GLY A 53 1.82 -1.17 20.41
CA GLY A 53 1.75 -2.58 20.72
C GLY A 53 3.10 -3.30 20.85
N THR A 54 2.98 -4.59 21.05
CA THR A 54 4.08 -5.51 21.34
C THR A 54 5.18 -5.55 20.28
N PRO A 55 4.91 -5.46 18.95
CA PRO A 55 5.97 -5.49 17.95
C PRO A 55 6.99 -4.36 18.09
N ILE A 56 6.55 -3.18 18.50
CA ILE A 56 7.43 -2.03 18.74
C ILE A 56 8.24 -2.22 20.01
N LEU A 57 7.60 -2.66 21.10
CA LEU A 57 8.28 -2.91 22.37
C LEU A 57 9.37 -3.98 22.25
N VAL A 58 9.06 -5.12 21.59
CA VAL A 58 10.05 -6.19 21.39
C VAL A 58 11.25 -5.71 20.57
N ALA A 59 11.01 -4.91 19.54
CA ALA A 59 12.10 -4.37 18.72
C ALA A 59 12.91 -3.32 19.49
N ALA A 60 12.26 -2.45 20.27
CA ALA A 60 12.92 -1.45 21.10
C ALA A 60 13.78 -2.09 22.21
N ASP A 61 13.23 -3.10 22.91
CA ASP A 61 13.96 -3.87 23.92
C ASP A 61 15.20 -4.57 23.32
N ALA A 62 15.07 -5.15 22.11
CA ALA A 62 16.18 -5.82 21.42
C ALA A 62 17.30 -4.86 21.03
N GLU A 63 16.98 -3.60 20.73
CA GLU A 63 17.95 -2.56 20.39
C GLU A 63 18.43 -1.74 21.60
N GLY A 64 17.79 -1.87 22.77
CA GLY A 64 18.11 -1.10 23.96
C GLY A 64 17.74 0.38 23.89
N VAL A 65 16.71 0.72 23.09
CA VAL A 65 16.18 2.08 22.92
C VAL A 65 14.75 2.18 23.44
N SER A 66 14.22 3.38 23.62
CA SER A 66 12.81 3.57 23.95
C SER A 66 11.90 3.24 22.74
N ALA A 67 10.67 2.83 23.01
CA ALA A 67 9.67 2.59 21.96
C ALA A 67 9.45 3.86 21.10
N ARG A 68 9.48 5.05 21.70
CA ARG A 68 9.40 6.34 21.02
C ARG A 68 10.56 6.54 20.03
N GLU A 69 11.79 6.36 20.48
CA GLU A 69 12.98 6.53 19.62
C GLU A 69 12.97 5.57 18.45
N LEU A 70 12.56 4.30 18.68
CA LEU A 70 12.41 3.30 17.63
C LEU A 70 11.34 3.75 16.60
N ALA A 71 10.16 4.13 17.08
CA ALA A 71 9.05 4.56 16.24
C ALA A 71 9.40 5.82 15.43
N ASP A 72 9.94 6.86 16.07
CA ASP A 72 10.32 8.12 15.40
C ASP A 72 11.35 7.89 14.30
N ARG A 73 12.38 7.06 14.57
CA ARG A 73 13.39 6.70 13.59
C ARG A 73 12.80 5.93 12.41
N ASN A 74 12.05 4.88 12.68
CA ASN A 74 11.52 4.02 11.62
C ASN A 74 10.40 4.68 10.83
N ASN A 75 9.57 5.53 11.45
CA ASN A 75 8.60 6.35 10.73
C ASN A 75 9.29 7.18 9.64
N ARG A 76 10.36 7.93 10.00
CA ARG A 76 11.12 8.74 9.04
C ARG A 76 11.69 7.89 7.90
N LEU A 77 12.29 6.73 8.21
CA LEU A 77 12.83 5.82 7.20
C LEU A 77 11.75 5.32 6.25
N ILE A 78 10.57 4.96 6.77
CA ILE A 78 9.43 4.47 5.97
C ILE A 78 8.89 5.58 5.07
N VAL A 79 8.69 6.78 5.62
CA VAL A 79 8.22 7.96 4.86
C VAL A 79 9.15 8.25 3.68
N GLU A 80 10.48 8.30 3.92
CA GLU A 80 11.47 8.53 2.87
C GLU A 80 11.44 7.44 1.79
N ASP A 81 11.35 6.16 2.17
CA ASP A 81 11.31 5.03 1.25
C ASP A 81 10.05 5.04 0.35
N LEU A 82 8.88 5.37 0.92
CA LEU A 82 7.62 5.40 0.19
C LEU A 82 7.54 6.60 -0.77
N VAL A 83 8.08 7.76 -0.37
CA VAL A 83 8.20 8.92 -1.28
C VAL A 83 9.16 8.62 -2.42
N ALA A 84 10.31 8.02 -2.14
CA ALA A 84 11.27 7.64 -3.17
C ALA A 84 10.71 6.60 -4.15
N LEU A 85 9.80 5.73 -3.70
CA LEU A 85 9.07 4.80 -4.55
C LEU A 85 7.93 5.49 -5.34
N GLY A 86 7.55 6.71 -5.00
CA GLY A 86 6.54 7.51 -5.67
C GLY A 86 5.10 7.18 -5.28
N LEU A 87 4.84 6.75 -4.04
CA LEU A 87 3.48 6.46 -3.57
C LEU A 87 2.72 7.74 -3.23
N SER A 88 1.63 8.02 -3.94
CA SER A 88 0.91 9.29 -3.97
C SER A 88 -0.14 9.45 -2.86
N TYR A 89 0.28 9.31 -1.60
CA TYR A 89 -0.61 9.56 -0.46
C TYR A 89 -1.02 11.03 -0.35
N ASP A 90 -2.31 11.28 -0.09
CA ASP A 90 -2.80 12.62 0.33
C ASP A 90 -2.36 12.90 1.76
N LEU A 91 -2.36 11.85 2.60
CA LEU A 91 -1.70 11.88 3.90
C LEU A 91 -1.20 10.48 4.29
N PHE A 92 0.10 10.37 4.56
CA PHE A 92 0.68 9.25 5.29
C PHE A 92 1.21 9.79 6.62
N THR A 93 0.59 9.39 7.74
CA THR A 93 0.84 9.91 9.07
C THR A 93 1.35 8.82 10.04
N ARG A 94 0.94 8.84 11.30
CA ARG A 94 1.39 7.91 12.34
C ARG A 94 0.36 7.71 13.44
N THR A 95 0.31 6.54 14.07
CA THR A 95 -0.61 6.27 15.18
C THR A 95 -0.23 6.97 16.47
N THR A 96 1.02 7.41 16.64
CA THR A 96 1.45 8.19 17.82
C THR A 96 1.17 9.69 17.69
N ALA A 97 0.34 10.14 16.74
CA ALA A 97 -0.12 11.52 16.64
C ALA A 97 -1.27 11.79 17.61
N GLY A 98 -1.33 12.99 18.21
CA GLY A 98 -2.40 13.35 19.14
C GLY A 98 -3.79 13.31 18.51
N ASN A 99 -3.91 13.72 17.24
CA ASN A 99 -5.14 13.56 16.48
C ASN A 99 -5.63 12.09 16.46
N HIS A 100 -4.74 11.13 16.26
CA HIS A 100 -5.09 9.71 16.28
C HIS A 100 -5.58 9.27 17.67
N TYR A 101 -4.87 9.67 18.74
CA TYR A 101 -5.30 9.38 20.13
C TYR A 101 -6.71 9.88 20.39
N ALA A 102 -7.03 11.12 20.00
CA ALA A 102 -8.34 11.72 20.21
C ALA A 102 -9.46 10.93 19.51
N VAL A 103 -9.24 10.58 18.23
CA VAL A 103 -10.23 9.84 17.41
C VAL A 103 -10.44 8.43 17.94
N VAL A 104 -9.36 7.71 18.27
CA VAL A 104 -9.47 6.34 18.79
C VAL A 104 -10.18 6.30 20.14
N GLN A 105 -9.90 7.27 21.01
CA GLN A 105 -10.58 7.35 22.31
C GLN A 105 -12.05 7.70 22.16
N GLU A 106 -12.42 8.55 21.19
CA GLU A 106 -13.81 8.84 20.87
C GLU A 106 -14.55 7.60 20.34
N MET A 107 -13.95 6.89 19.39
CA MET A 107 -14.49 5.62 18.89
C MET A 107 -14.70 4.61 20.02
N PHE A 108 -13.71 4.44 20.89
CA PHE A 108 -13.81 3.51 22.01
C PHE A 108 -14.94 3.88 22.98
N ARG A 109 -15.06 5.18 23.37
CA ARG A 109 -16.14 5.63 24.26
C ARG A 109 -17.50 5.33 23.68
N THR A 110 -17.73 5.69 22.43
CA THR A 110 -19.02 5.50 21.75
C THR A 110 -19.38 4.02 21.63
N VAL A 111 -18.43 3.16 21.18
CA VAL A 111 -18.68 1.71 21.08
C VAL A 111 -18.98 1.10 22.46
N ARG A 112 -18.29 1.55 23.52
CA ARG A 112 -18.55 1.14 24.89
C ARG A 112 -19.92 1.60 25.37
N ASP A 113 -20.25 2.87 25.15
CA ASP A 113 -21.49 3.48 25.64
C ASP A 113 -22.72 2.93 24.90
N ASN A 114 -22.57 2.51 23.65
CA ASN A 114 -23.54 1.69 22.91
C ASN A 114 -23.61 0.23 23.41
N GLY A 115 -22.75 -0.17 24.35
CA GLY A 115 -22.77 -1.46 25.03
C GLY A 115 -22.04 -2.58 24.31
N TYR A 116 -21.29 -2.32 23.22
CA TYR A 116 -20.56 -3.36 22.47
C TYR A 116 -19.13 -3.63 22.99
N MET A 117 -18.65 -2.86 23.98
CA MET A 117 -17.46 -3.21 24.76
C MET A 117 -17.88 -3.81 26.09
N ILE A 118 -17.57 -5.09 26.32
CA ILE A 118 -17.90 -5.82 27.53
C ILE A 118 -16.64 -6.11 28.35
N GLU A 119 -16.73 -6.01 29.67
CA GLU A 119 -15.64 -6.37 30.55
C GLU A 119 -15.60 -7.88 30.79
N GLN A 120 -14.40 -8.47 30.68
CA GLN A 120 -14.15 -9.87 31.02
C GLN A 120 -12.84 -10.00 31.78
N VAL A 121 -12.81 -10.92 32.73
CA VAL A 121 -11.58 -11.30 33.45
C VAL A 121 -10.86 -12.38 32.64
N THR A 122 -9.58 -12.13 32.36
CA THR A 122 -8.69 -13.09 31.71
C THR A 122 -7.44 -13.31 32.55
N ARG A 123 -6.57 -14.21 32.10
CA ARG A 123 -5.30 -14.47 32.77
C ARG A 123 -4.16 -13.84 31.98
N SER A 124 -3.57 -12.77 32.53
CA SER A 124 -2.40 -12.10 32.00
C SER A 124 -1.12 -12.71 32.57
N ALA A 125 -0.11 -12.87 31.73
CA ALA A 125 1.20 -13.37 32.15
C ALA A 125 2.06 -12.24 32.69
N ILE A 126 2.75 -12.49 33.79
CA ILE A 126 3.74 -11.60 34.39
C ILE A 126 5.08 -12.32 34.61
N SER A 127 6.17 -11.56 34.56
CA SER A 127 7.50 -12.01 34.95
C SER A 127 7.64 -11.98 36.46
N PRO A 128 7.82 -13.11 37.16
CA PRO A 128 7.91 -13.12 38.63
C PRO A 128 9.07 -12.30 39.16
N SER A 129 10.20 -12.27 38.45
CA SER A 129 11.40 -11.57 38.88
C SER A 129 11.33 -10.06 38.72
N THR A 130 10.55 -9.55 37.74
CA THR A 130 10.50 -8.12 37.43
C THR A 130 9.16 -7.49 37.71
N GLY A 131 8.09 -8.29 37.91
CA GLY A 131 6.70 -7.82 38.00
C GLY A 131 6.15 -7.25 36.67
N ARG A 132 6.95 -7.29 35.58
CA ARG A 132 6.53 -6.77 34.27
C ARG A 132 5.52 -7.71 33.63
N THR A 133 4.47 -7.14 33.06
CA THR A 133 3.55 -7.90 32.21
C THR A 133 4.26 -8.39 30.95
N LEU A 134 3.91 -9.60 30.54
CA LEU A 134 4.47 -10.28 29.39
C LEU A 134 3.37 -10.46 28.33
N PRO A 135 3.17 -9.49 27.43
CA PRO A 135 2.24 -9.64 26.33
C PRO A 135 2.59 -10.85 25.45
N ASP A 136 1.62 -11.31 24.69
CA ASP A 136 1.61 -12.57 23.94
C ASP A 136 2.94 -12.94 23.25
N ARG A 137 3.60 -11.99 22.60
CA ARG A 137 4.88 -12.21 21.88
C ARG A 137 6.13 -12.27 22.77
N TYR A 138 5.98 -11.92 24.03
CA TYR A 138 7.04 -12.10 25.01
C TYR A 138 7.05 -13.50 25.62
N ILE A 139 6.08 -14.35 25.26
CA ILE A 139 5.96 -15.71 25.75
C ILE A 139 6.13 -16.67 24.58
N GLU A 140 6.90 -17.72 24.80
CA GLU A 140 7.03 -18.85 23.89
C GLU A 140 6.85 -20.17 24.64
N GLY A 141 6.46 -21.21 23.90
CA GLY A 141 6.26 -22.54 24.45
C GLY A 141 6.06 -23.56 23.35
N THR A 142 5.59 -24.75 23.69
CA THR A 142 5.23 -25.74 22.69
C THR A 142 3.76 -25.56 22.30
N CYS A 143 3.48 -25.52 20.99
CA CYS A 143 2.11 -25.40 20.48
C CYS A 143 1.27 -26.59 20.92
N PRO A 144 0.10 -26.39 21.56
CA PRO A 144 -0.78 -27.49 21.99
C PRO A 144 -1.45 -28.19 20.81
N ILE A 145 -1.49 -27.57 19.62
CA ILE A 145 -2.21 -28.07 18.44
C ILE A 145 -1.30 -28.95 17.58
N CYS A 146 -0.09 -28.47 17.23
CA CYS A 146 0.82 -29.19 16.33
C CYS A 146 2.09 -29.72 16.99
N GLY A 147 2.33 -29.43 18.27
CA GLY A 147 3.49 -29.90 19.02
C GLY A 147 4.82 -29.20 18.68
N THR A 148 4.81 -28.17 17.82
CA THR A 148 6.04 -27.44 17.45
C THR A 148 6.55 -26.63 18.64
N PRO A 149 7.84 -26.74 19.01
CA PRO A 149 8.46 -25.89 20.03
C PRO A 149 8.67 -24.47 19.52
N GLY A 150 8.74 -23.49 20.44
CA GLY A 150 8.97 -22.08 20.10
C GLY A 150 7.74 -21.37 19.51
N ALA A 151 6.53 -21.93 19.67
CA ALA A 151 5.28 -21.24 19.33
C ALA A 151 5.12 -20.03 20.24
N ARG A 152 4.66 -18.90 19.67
CA ARG A 152 4.42 -17.66 20.40
C ARG A 152 3.06 -17.67 21.07
N GLY A 153 2.87 -16.82 22.07
CA GLY A 153 1.63 -16.75 22.82
C GLY A 153 0.41 -16.27 22.03
N ASP A 154 0.62 -15.61 20.88
CA ASP A 154 -0.45 -15.12 19.99
C ASP A 154 -0.73 -16.04 18.81
N GLN A 155 0.30 -16.73 18.30
CA GLN A 155 0.17 -17.54 17.09
C GLN A 155 1.31 -18.56 16.98
N CYS A 156 1.02 -19.73 16.41
CA CYS A 156 2.02 -20.69 16.02
C CYS A 156 2.49 -20.45 14.58
N ASP A 157 3.78 -20.11 14.41
CA ASP A 157 4.38 -19.86 13.09
C ASP A 157 4.36 -21.11 12.18
N ALA A 158 4.29 -22.32 12.75
CA ALA A 158 4.31 -23.57 11.99
C ALA A 158 2.91 -23.98 11.46
N CYS A 159 1.86 -23.89 12.29
CA CYS A 159 0.51 -24.31 11.88
C CYS A 159 -0.46 -23.15 11.62
N GLY A 160 -0.03 -21.89 11.88
CA GLY A 160 -0.83 -20.70 11.64
C GLY A 160 -2.00 -20.48 12.61
N ASN A 161 -2.23 -21.37 13.57
CA ASN A 161 -3.33 -21.24 14.51
C ASN A 161 -3.06 -20.13 15.54
N GLN A 162 -4.10 -19.36 15.87
CA GLN A 162 -4.07 -18.43 16.98
C GLN A 162 -3.99 -19.20 18.30
N LEU A 163 -3.22 -18.67 19.24
CA LEU A 163 -2.99 -19.24 20.57
C LEU A 163 -3.25 -18.19 21.63
N ASP A 164 -3.45 -18.65 22.86
CA ASP A 164 -3.38 -17.84 24.09
C ASP A 164 -2.12 -18.26 24.86
N PRO A 165 -1.41 -17.34 25.54
CA PRO A 165 -0.26 -17.71 26.36
C PRO A 165 -0.54 -18.79 27.40
N THR A 166 -1.78 -18.88 27.89
CA THR A 166 -2.21 -19.91 28.86
C THR A 166 -2.32 -21.31 28.25
N ASP A 167 -2.47 -21.41 26.93
CA ASP A 167 -2.61 -22.69 26.20
C ASP A 167 -1.26 -23.35 25.90
N LEU A 168 -0.18 -22.55 25.90
CA LEU A 168 1.15 -23.04 25.57
C LEU A 168 1.64 -24.11 26.56
N ILE A 169 2.20 -25.16 26.03
CA ILE A 169 2.86 -26.19 26.85
C ILE A 169 4.25 -25.69 27.24
N ASN A 170 4.56 -25.67 28.53
CA ASN A 170 5.81 -25.16 29.10
C ASN A 170 6.12 -23.71 28.69
N PRO A 171 5.23 -22.74 28.95
CA PRO A 171 5.44 -21.34 28.58
C PRO A 171 6.68 -20.77 29.29
N ARG A 172 7.45 -19.95 28.56
CA ARG A 172 8.62 -19.22 29.06
C ARG A 172 8.64 -17.80 28.55
N SER A 173 9.13 -16.89 29.38
CA SER A 173 9.44 -15.52 28.98
C SER A 173 10.61 -15.51 27.99
N ARG A 174 10.45 -14.82 26.88
CA ARG A 174 11.55 -14.62 25.89
C ARG A 174 12.59 -13.59 26.36
N ILE A 175 12.28 -12.82 27.40
CA ILE A 175 13.20 -11.81 27.96
C ILE A 175 14.29 -12.48 28.79
N ASN A 176 13.89 -13.39 29.69
CA ASN A 176 14.80 -13.96 30.69
C ASN A 176 14.68 -15.48 30.85
N GLY A 177 13.84 -16.14 30.04
CA GLY A 177 13.67 -17.60 30.04
C GLY A 177 12.88 -18.16 31.24
N GLU A 178 12.43 -17.31 32.19
CA GLU A 178 11.69 -17.77 33.36
C GLU A 178 10.26 -18.22 33.00
N LYS A 179 9.70 -19.06 33.85
CA LYS A 179 8.30 -19.47 33.73
C LYS A 179 7.41 -18.28 34.18
N PRO A 180 6.48 -17.81 33.32
CA PRO A 180 5.58 -16.72 33.71
C PRO A 180 4.60 -17.19 34.78
N GLU A 181 4.17 -16.25 35.63
CA GLU A 181 3.00 -16.38 36.47
C GLU A 181 1.78 -15.79 35.76
N PHE A 182 0.63 -16.41 35.96
CA PHE A 182 -0.62 -15.92 35.37
C PHE A 182 -1.50 -15.35 36.47
N VAL A 183 -1.87 -14.08 36.33
CA VAL A 183 -2.73 -13.33 37.26
C VAL A 183 -4.04 -12.95 36.55
N ASP A 184 -5.11 -12.80 37.35
CA ASP A 184 -6.37 -12.32 36.80
C ASP A 184 -6.24 -10.83 36.44
N SER A 185 -6.71 -10.50 35.24
CA SER A 185 -6.72 -9.15 34.71
C SER A 185 -8.03 -8.87 33.97
N THR A 186 -8.64 -7.72 34.25
CA THR A 186 -9.87 -7.30 33.55
C THR A 186 -9.52 -6.59 32.27
N HIS A 187 -10.21 -6.96 31.18
CA HIS A 187 -10.04 -6.36 29.85
C HIS A 187 -11.40 -6.03 29.23
N TYR A 188 -11.43 -5.03 28.36
CA TYR A 188 -12.55 -4.80 27.46
C TYR A 188 -12.46 -5.72 26.24
N PHE A 189 -13.61 -6.28 25.86
CA PHE A 189 -13.79 -7.14 24.69
C PHE A 189 -14.83 -6.52 23.76
N LEU A 190 -14.53 -6.42 22.48
CA LEU A 190 -15.53 -6.15 21.46
C LEU A 190 -16.43 -7.38 21.31
N ASP A 191 -17.71 -7.19 21.58
CA ASP A 191 -18.71 -8.26 21.54
C ASP A 191 -19.19 -8.52 20.10
N LEU A 192 -18.34 -9.23 19.33
CA LEU A 192 -18.63 -9.57 17.93
C LEU A 192 -19.94 -10.36 17.77
N PRO A 193 -20.30 -11.31 18.67
CA PRO A 193 -21.60 -11.97 18.61
C PRO A 193 -22.79 -11.01 18.58
N ALA A 194 -22.76 -9.92 19.34
CA ALA A 194 -23.83 -8.92 19.36
C ALA A 194 -23.93 -8.09 18.06
N LEU A 195 -22.95 -8.21 17.18
CA LEU A 195 -22.87 -7.55 15.87
C LEU A 195 -23.02 -8.54 14.70
N ALA A 196 -23.22 -9.84 14.98
CA ALA A 196 -23.17 -10.91 13.99
C ALA A 196 -24.17 -10.74 12.85
N ASP A 197 -25.41 -10.40 13.15
CA ASP A 197 -26.47 -10.24 12.14
C ASP A 197 -26.18 -9.06 11.21
N ALA A 198 -25.70 -7.93 11.77
CA ALA A 198 -25.37 -6.74 10.99
C ALA A 198 -24.12 -6.98 10.11
N LEU A 199 -23.10 -7.66 10.63
CA LEU A 199 -21.92 -8.08 9.86
C LEU A 199 -22.31 -9.05 8.74
N GLY A 200 -23.19 -10.01 9.05
CA GLY A 200 -23.70 -10.99 8.07
C GLY A 200 -24.43 -10.31 6.91
N ALA A 201 -25.38 -9.42 7.22
CA ALA A 201 -26.13 -8.66 6.22
C ALA A 201 -25.22 -7.82 5.32
N TRP A 202 -24.22 -7.14 5.89
CA TRP A 202 -23.24 -6.38 5.11
C TRP A 202 -22.41 -7.29 4.19
N LEU A 203 -21.90 -8.44 4.69
CA LEU A 203 -21.12 -9.37 3.87
C LEU A 203 -21.96 -10.03 2.76
N GLU A 204 -23.23 -10.31 3.01
CA GLU A 204 -24.16 -10.80 1.98
C GLU A 204 -24.34 -9.77 0.86
N GLU A 205 -24.48 -8.49 1.21
CA GLU A 205 -24.53 -7.39 0.22
C GLU A 205 -23.23 -7.30 -0.59
N ARG A 206 -22.06 -7.39 0.06
CA ARG A 206 -20.77 -7.38 -0.62
C ARG A 206 -20.57 -8.61 -1.51
N GLN A 207 -21.00 -9.76 -1.08
CA GLN A 207 -21.00 -10.99 -1.90
C GLN A 207 -21.90 -10.86 -3.14
N ALA A 208 -23.08 -10.28 -2.98
CA ALA A 208 -24.02 -10.07 -4.08
C ALA A 208 -23.50 -9.04 -5.10
N SER A 209 -22.69 -8.05 -4.69
CA SER A 209 -22.07 -7.09 -5.60
C SER A 209 -21.10 -7.74 -6.59
N GLY A 210 -20.45 -8.84 -6.20
CA GLY A 210 -19.50 -9.58 -7.02
C GLY A 210 -18.17 -8.83 -7.30
N THR A 211 -17.90 -7.72 -6.60
CA THR A 211 -16.69 -6.91 -6.80
C THR A 211 -15.48 -7.47 -6.08
N TRP A 212 -15.68 -8.06 -4.90
CA TRP A 212 -14.59 -8.61 -4.10
C TRP A 212 -13.94 -9.83 -4.73
N ARG A 213 -12.65 -10.00 -4.55
CA ARG A 213 -11.95 -11.23 -4.95
C ARG A 213 -12.56 -12.46 -4.28
N PRO A 214 -12.78 -13.58 -5.01
CA PRO A 214 -13.50 -14.76 -4.48
C PRO A 214 -12.87 -15.38 -3.23
N ASN A 215 -11.54 -15.34 -3.09
CA ASN A 215 -10.84 -15.83 -1.89
C ASN A 215 -11.12 -14.94 -0.68
N VAL A 216 -11.16 -13.61 -0.87
CA VAL A 216 -11.40 -12.65 0.22
C VAL A 216 -12.80 -12.77 0.75
N ILE A 217 -13.82 -12.70 -0.12
CA ILE A 217 -15.22 -12.79 0.33
C ILE A 217 -15.54 -14.13 0.98
N ARG A 218 -15.03 -15.24 0.42
CA ARG A 218 -15.22 -16.57 1.00
C ARG A 218 -14.59 -16.69 2.39
N PHE A 219 -13.37 -16.21 2.55
CA PHE A 219 -12.69 -16.17 3.86
C PHE A 219 -13.50 -15.36 4.86
N SER A 220 -13.95 -14.16 4.48
CA SER A 220 -14.72 -13.26 5.33
C SER A 220 -16.06 -13.85 5.79
N VAL A 221 -16.79 -14.48 4.87
CA VAL A 221 -18.07 -15.17 5.20
C VAL A 221 -17.82 -16.35 6.15
N ASN A 222 -16.75 -17.13 5.94
CA ASN A 222 -16.44 -18.27 6.81
C ASN A 222 -16.10 -17.83 8.25
N LEU A 223 -15.56 -16.63 8.45
CA LEU A 223 -15.28 -16.09 9.79
C LEU A 223 -16.55 -15.86 10.63
N LEU A 224 -17.72 -15.68 10.00
CA LEU A 224 -18.98 -15.48 10.73
C LEU A 224 -19.41 -16.72 11.51
N ALA A 225 -18.94 -17.92 11.15
CA ALA A 225 -19.37 -19.18 11.78
C ALA A 225 -18.88 -19.34 13.23
N ASP A 226 -17.84 -18.64 13.66
CA ASP A 226 -17.25 -18.73 15.01
C ASP A 226 -16.86 -17.35 15.55
N LEU A 227 -17.84 -16.44 15.58
CA LEU A 227 -17.65 -15.12 16.17
C LEU A 227 -17.56 -15.25 17.70
N ARG A 228 -16.49 -14.72 18.27
CA ARG A 228 -16.27 -14.66 19.72
C ARG A 228 -15.86 -13.25 20.13
N PRO A 229 -16.16 -12.83 21.37
CA PRO A 229 -15.64 -11.56 21.87
C PRO A 229 -14.11 -11.48 21.74
N ARG A 230 -13.62 -10.32 21.29
CA ARG A 230 -12.19 -10.08 21.08
C ARG A 230 -11.66 -9.04 22.05
N ALA A 231 -10.59 -9.38 22.76
CA ALA A 231 -9.98 -8.46 23.72
C ALA A 231 -9.38 -7.22 23.00
N MET A 232 -9.85 -6.04 23.39
CA MET A 232 -9.47 -4.74 22.83
C MET A 232 -8.62 -3.91 23.79
N THR A 233 -8.17 -4.49 24.89
CA THR A 233 -7.19 -3.89 25.80
C THR A 233 -6.09 -4.87 26.15
N ARG A 234 -4.94 -4.35 26.54
CA ARG A 234 -3.76 -5.13 26.94
C ARG A 234 -3.08 -4.51 28.15
N ASP A 235 -2.41 -5.36 28.93
CA ASP A 235 -1.53 -4.93 30.01
C ASP A 235 -0.15 -4.63 29.45
N ILE A 236 0.05 -3.42 28.94
CA ILE A 236 1.32 -2.92 28.43
C ILE A 236 1.47 -1.43 28.73
N ASP A 237 2.68 -0.92 28.70
CA ASP A 237 2.99 0.48 29.02
C ASP A 237 3.09 1.40 27.78
N TRP A 238 2.98 0.82 26.56
CA TRP A 238 3.08 1.54 25.29
C TRP A 238 1.84 1.35 24.42
N GLY A 239 1.13 2.43 24.14
CA GLY A 239 -0.12 2.47 23.40
C GLY A 239 -1.06 3.55 23.89
N ILE A 240 -2.27 3.59 23.37
CA ILE A 240 -3.31 4.58 23.72
C ILE A 240 -3.93 4.21 25.07
N PRO A 241 -3.97 5.13 26.05
CA PRO A 241 -4.63 4.91 27.34
C PRO A 241 -6.13 4.58 27.16
N VAL A 242 -6.64 3.67 27.98
CA VAL A 242 -8.05 3.25 27.92
C VAL A 242 -8.92 4.30 28.61
N PRO A 243 -9.89 4.92 27.92
CA PRO A 243 -10.79 5.89 28.53
C PRO A 243 -11.63 5.28 29.67
N GLY A 244 -11.63 5.93 30.82
CA GLY A 244 -12.31 5.45 32.02
C GLY A 244 -11.45 4.58 32.94
N TRP A 245 -10.21 4.27 32.56
CA TRP A 245 -9.22 3.54 33.37
C TRP A 245 -7.93 4.35 33.56
N GLU A 246 -8.07 5.66 33.75
CA GLU A 246 -6.95 6.60 33.90
C GLU A 246 -6.07 6.29 35.14
N ASP A 247 -6.63 5.60 36.14
CA ASP A 247 -5.93 5.09 37.33
C ASP A 247 -5.15 3.79 37.09
N GLN A 248 -5.23 3.21 35.88
CA GLN A 248 -4.58 1.97 35.48
C GLN A 248 -3.51 2.23 34.41
N PRO A 249 -2.32 2.71 34.79
CA PRO A 249 -1.32 3.24 33.81
C PRO A 249 -0.72 2.17 32.90
N THR A 250 -0.93 0.88 33.17
CA THR A 250 -0.49 -0.24 32.33
C THR A 250 -1.58 -0.76 31.41
N LYS A 251 -2.78 -0.20 31.43
CA LYS A 251 -3.86 -0.57 30.52
C LYS A 251 -3.81 0.28 29.26
N ARG A 252 -3.71 -0.38 28.09
CA ARG A 252 -3.71 0.27 26.77
C ARG A 252 -4.71 -0.39 25.85
N LEU A 253 -5.21 0.40 24.89
CA LEU A 253 -5.98 -0.13 23.78
C LEU A 253 -5.09 -1.05 22.94
N TYR A 254 -5.69 -2.13 22.45
CA TYR A 254 -5.00 -3.12 21.63
C TYR A 254 -4.69 -2.56 20.26
N VAL A 255 -3.48 -2.80 19.77
CA VAL A 255 -2.98 -2.25 18.50
C VAL A 255 -3.90 -2.51 17.30
N TRP A 256 -4.60 -3.63 17.25
CA TRP A 256 -5.53 -3.92 16.16
C TRP A 256 -6.89 -3.22 16.31
N PHE A 257 -7.25 -2.71 17.49
CA PHE A 257 -8.35 -1.78 17.65
C PHE A 257 -7.95 -0.39 17.13
N ASP A 258 -6.77 0.08 17.54
CA ASP A 258 -6.37 1.45 17.19
C ASP A 258 -5.89 1.58 15.73
N ALA A 259 -5.16 0.60 15.20
CA ALA A 259 -4.57 0.69 13.85
C ALA A 259 -5.61 0.79 12.72
N VAL A 260 -6.75 0.08 12.84
CA VAL A 260 -7.81 0.16 11.81
C VAL A 260 -8.58 1.48 11.85
N ILE A 261 -8.67 2.13 13.02
CA ILE A 261 -9.23 3.49 13.17
C ILE A 261 -8.29 4.53 12.51
N GLY A 262 -7.05 4.16 12.26
CA GLY A 262 -6.05 4.99 11.61
C GLY A 262 -6.51 5.60 10.29
N TYR A 263 -7.29 4.89 9.50
CA TYR A 263 -7.82 5.41 8.23
C TYR A 263 -8.73 6.62 8.43
N LEU A 264 -9.61 6.55 9.43
CA LEU A 264 -10.50 7.63 9.81
C LEU A 264 -9.71 8.80 10.41
N SER A 265 -8.80 8.53 11.34
CA SER A 265 -8.00 9.57 11.98
C SER A 265 -7.08 10.28 10.99
N ALA A 266 -6.49 9.57 10.02
CA ALA A 266 -5.70 10.18 8.97
C ALA A 266 -6.55 11.06 8.04
N SER A 267 -7.78 10.65 7.73
CA SER A 267 -8.72 11.46 6.94
C SER A 267 -9.11 12.76 7.68
N ILE A 268 -9.34 12.67 8.99
CA ILE A 268 -9.62 13.83 9.85
C ILE A 268 -8.38 14.74 9.94
N GLU A 269 -7.20 14.18 10.11
CA GLU A 269 -5.93 14.93 10.14
C GLU A 269 -5.68 15.66 8.83
N TRP A 270 -5.88 14.97 7.69
CA TRP A 270 -5.78 15.58 6.37
C TRP A 270 -6.73 16.78 6.23
N ALA A 271 -8.00 16.61 6.60
CA ALA A 271 -8.99 17.69 6.53
C ALA A 271 -8.60 18.90 7.39
N ARG A 272 -8.17 18.67 8.62
CA ARG A 272 -7.69 19.73 9.53
C ARG A 272 -6.48 20.49 8.97
N ARG A 273 -5.59 19.79 8.25
CA ARG A 273 -4.40 20.40 7.61
C ARG A 273 -4.72 21.09 6.29
N SER A 274 -5.77 20.68 5.58
CA SER A 274 -6.19 21.28 4.31
C SER A 274 -6.91 22.64 4.49
N GLY A 275 -7.28 22.99 5.72
CA GLY A 275 -7.99 24.24 6.05
C GLY A 275 -9.51 24.11 6.10
N ASP A 276 -10.07 22.94 5.80
CA ASP A 276 -11.47 22.59 6.01
C ASP A 276 -11.57 21.35 6.93
N PRO A 277 -11.69 21.56 8.26
CA PRO A 277 -11.68 20.46 9.23
C PRO A 277 -12.80 19.43 9.07
N GLU A 278 -13.88 19.76 8.34
CA GLU A 278 -15.03 18.87 8.12
C GLU A 278 -14.99 18.17 6.75
N ALA A 279 -14.02 18.49 5.89
CA ALA A 279 -13.94 17.94 4.53
C ALA A 279 -13.93 16.40 4.49
N TRP A 280 -13.32 15.72 5.47
CA TRP A 280 -13.26 14.26 5.57
C TRP A 280 -14.64 13.57 5.54
N ARG A 281 -15.72 14.29 5.94
CA ARG A 281 -17.08 13.75 5.99
C ARG A 281 -17.61 13.36 4.62
N ALA A 282 -17.13 13.99 3.55
CA ALA A 282 -17.49 13.62 2.18
C ALA A 282 -17.11 12.18 1.81
N TRP A 283 -16.07 11.61 2.44
CA TRP A 283 -15.63 10.21 2.23
C TRP A 283 -16.22 9.24 3.25
N TRP A 284 -16.61 9.73 4.44
CA TRP A 284 -16.97 8.85 5.55
C TRP A 284 -18.46 8.88 5.93
N ASN A 285 -19.15 10.01 5.71
CA ASN A 285 -20.56 10.16 6.08
C ASN A 285 -21.50 10.21 4.85
N ASP A 286 -20.99 10.44 3.65
CA ASP A 286 -21.78 10.38 2.42
C ASP A 286 -21.99 8.91 2.00
N PRO A 287 -23.24 8.40 1.94
CA PRO A 287 -23.52 7.01 1.58
C PRO A 287 -23.13 6.64 0.13
N ASP A 288 -22.94 7.64 -0.74
CA ASP A 288 -22.50 7.43 -2.12
C ASP A 288 -20.95 7.39 -2.27
N ALA A 289 -20.22 7.67 -1.20
CA ALA A 289 -18.77 7.55 -1.19
C ALA A 289 -18.34 6.08 -1.18
N LEU A 290 -17.23 5.79 -1.88
CA LEU A 290 -16.69 4.43 -2.00
C LEU A 290 -15.38 4.33 -1.23
N SER A 291 -15.14 3.19 -0.57
CA SER A 291 -13.93 2.96 0.20
C SER A 291 -13.28 1.62 -0.14
N TYR A 292 -11.99 1.67 -0.52
CA TYR A 292 -11.18 0.53 -0.93
C TYR A 292 -10.03 0.36 0.04
N TYR A 293 -9.93 -0.84 0.65
CA TYR A 293 -8.94 -1.15 1.67
C TYR A 293 -7.87 -2.09 1.13
N PHE A 294 -6.64 -1.59 0.95
CA PHE A 294 -5.52 -2.33 0.35
C PHE A 294 -4.61 -2.93 1.42
N MET A 295 -4.35 -4.24 1.33
CA MET A 295 -3.58 -4.97 2.35
C MET A 295 -2.98 -6.27 1.86
N GLY A 296 -2.13 -6.91 2.69
CA GLY A 296 -1.77 -8.32 2.54
C GLY A 296 -2.86 -9.24 3.13
N LYS A 297 -2.92 -10.49 2.68
CA LYS A 297 -3.99 -11.47 3.02
C LYS A 297 -4.15 -11.77 4.52
N ASP A 298 -3.10 -11.63 5.29
CA ASP A 298 -3.10 -11.80 6.76
C ASP A 298 -3.90 -10.73 7.49
N ASN A 299 -4.20 -9.61 6.84
CA ASN A 299 -4.99 -8.52 7.40
C ASN A 299 -6.48 -8.55 7.03
N ILE A 300 -6.93 -9.53 6.24
CA ILE A 300 -8.34 -9.61 5.81
C ILE A 300 -9.28 -9.64 7.03
N VAL A 301 -8.96 -10.43 8.07
CA VAL A 301 -9.79 -10.55 9.28
C VAL A 301 -10.03 -9.19 9.96
N PHE A 302 -9.03 -8.33 10.00
CA PHE A 302 -9.15 -7.01 10.63
C PHE A 302 -10.04 -6.05 9.82
N HIS A 303 -10.12 -6.21 8.51
CA HIS A 303 -10.85 -5.33 7.61
C HIS A 303 -12.21 -5.86 7.16
N SER A 304 -12.46 -7.17 7.32
CA SER A 304 -13.75 -7.77 7.00
C SER A 304 -14.55 -8.22 8.24
N GLN A 305 -13.96 -8.15 9.44
CA GLN A 305 -14.61 -8.51 10.69
C GLN A 305 -14.46 -7.42 11.76
N ILE A 306 -13.22 -7.08 12.17
CA ILE A 306 -12.98 -6.18 13.31
C ILE A 306 -13.38 -4.75 12.96
N TRP A 307 -12.82 -4.16 11.91
CA TRP A 307 -13.12 -2.79 11.50
C TRP A 307 -14.61 -2.55 11.18
N PRO A 308 -15.29 -3.40 10.39
CA PRO A 308 -16.73 -3.27 10.22
C PRO A 308 -17.53 -3.42 11.51
N ALA A 309 -17.09 -4.27 12.44
CA ALA A 309 -17.74 -4.40 13.74
C ALA A 309 -17.57 -3.15 14.62
N GLU A 310 -16.40 -2.52 14.59
CA GLU A 310 -16.17 -1.24 15.28
C GLU A 310 -17.06 -0.13 14.72
N LEU A 311 -17.19 -0.03 13.39
CA LEU A 311 -18.07 0.93 12.71
C LEU A 311 -19.55 0.67 13.04
N LEU A 312 -19.98 -0.59 13.00
CA LEU A 312 -21.36 -0.98 13.36
C LEU A 312 -21.66 -0.71 14.83
N GLY A 313 -20.73 -1.04 15.71
CA GLY A 313 -20.85 -0.76 17.15
C GLY A 313 -20.86 0.74 17.46
N TYR A 314 -20.05 1.52 16.73
CA TYR A 314 -20.02 2.97 16.82
C TYR A 314 -21.35 3.60 16.40
N ASP A 315 -21.97 3.11 15.34
CA ASP A 315 -23.26 3.57 14.84
C ASP A 315 -24.46 2.98 15.62
N GLY A 316 -24.23 2.06 16.56
CA GLY A 316 -25.32 1.38 17.26
C GLY A 316 -26.17 0.45 16.39
N ARG A 317 -25.60 -0.11 15.32
CA ARG A 317 -26.31 -0.97 14.34
C ARG A 317 -26.32 -2.47 14.68
N GLY A 318 -25.91 -2.86 15.86
CA GLY A 318 -26.04 -4.24 16.35
C GLY A 318 -27.33 -4.49 17.15
N GLU A 319 -27.44 -5.67 17.78
CA GLU A 319 -28.63 -6.09 18.52
C GLU A 319 -29.00 -5.21 19.73
N ARG A 320 -28.01 -4.46 20.27
CA ARG A 320 -28.21 -3.58 21.45
C ARG A 320 -28.72 -2.19 21.07
N GLY A 321 -28.71 -1.84 19.78
CA GLY A 321 -29.02 -0.48 19.34
C GLY A 321 -27.94 0.50 19.74
N GLY A 322 -28.32 1.77 19.80
CA GLY A 322 -27.44 2.89 20.13
C GLY A 322 -27.56 4.03 19.13
N ALA A 323 -26.58 4.92 19.13
CA ALA A 323 -26.49 6.03 18.19
C ALA A 323 -25.03 6.33 17.86
N PRO A 324 -24.76 6.90 16.67
CA PRO A 324 -23.42 7.35 16.32
C PRO A 324 -22.96 8.47 17.28
N GLY A 325 -21.66 8.54 17.55
CA GLY A 325 -21.04 9.60 18.31
C GLY A 325 -20.85 10.89 17.51
N GLU A 326 -19.92 11.74 17.94
CA GLU A 326 -19.67 13.07 17.35
C GLU A 326 -19.19 13.01 15.89
N LEU A 327 -18.60 11.89 15.45
CA LEU A 327 -18.12 11.71 14.08
C LEU A 327 -19.26 11.43 13.08
N GLY A 328 -20.50 11.22 13.56
CA GLY A 328 -21.66 10.89 12.73
C GLY A 328 -21.66 9.43 12.29
N SER A 329 -22.63 9.04 11.45
CA SER A 329 -22.70 7.68 10.91
C SER A 329 -21.59 7.44 9.89
N LEU A 330 -20.85 6.34 10.06
CA LEU A 330 -19.67 6.02 9.29
C LEU A 330 -19.95 4.91 8.27
N ASN A 331 -19.45 5.10 7.05
CA ASN A 331 -19.58 4.12 5.97
C ASN A 331 -18.79 2.84 6.23
N LEU A 332 -19.41 1.70 5.95
CA LEU A 332 -18.72 0.41 5.93
C LEU A 332 -17.83 0.27 4.68
N PRO A 333 -16.80 -0.58 4.72
CA PRO A 333 -15.93 -0.82 3.58
C PRO A 333 -16.71 -1.24 2.32
N THR A 334 -16.42 -0.59 1.19
CA THR A 334 -16.97 -0.99 -0.11
C THR A 334 -16.27 -2.24 -0.62
N GLU A 335 -14.92 -2.27 -0.54
CA GLU A 335 -14.14 -3.42 -0.98
C GLU A 335 -12.87 -3.61 -0.16
N VAL A 336 -12.57 -4.86 0.16
CA VAL A 336 -11.28 -5.30 0.73
C VAL A 336 -10.43 -5.88 -0.38
N VAL A 337 -9.39 -5.14 -0.76
CA VAL A 337 -8.45 -5.48 -1.85
C VAL A 337 -7.20 -6.12 -1.25
N SER A 338 -7.22 -7.42 -1.11
CA SER A 338 -6.12 -8.18 -0.51
C SER A 338 -5.15 -8.70 -1.57
N SER A 339 -3.85 -8.53 -1.35
CA SER A 339 -2.79 -9.19 -2.11
C SER A 339 -2.30 -10.44 -1.39
N GLU A 340 -1.83 -11.42 -2.15
CA GLU A 340 -1.16 -12.62 -1.65
C GLU A 340 0.29 -12.29 -1.24
N PHE A 341 1.12 -13.29 -0.92
CA PHE A 341 2.50 -13.04 -0.51
C PHE A 341 3.47 -12.98 -1.69
N LEU A 342 4.41 -12.05 -1.61
CA LEU A 342 5.61 -12.07 -2.42
C LEU A 342 6.69 -12.86 -1.65
N THR A 343 7.34 -13.81 -2.32
CA THR A 343 8.53 -14.52 -1.84
C THR A 343 9.77 -14.00 -2.56
N MET A 344 10.94 -14.44 -2.16
CA MET A 344 12.23 -14.12 -2.77
C MET A 344 13.01 -15.40 -2.98
N GLU A 345 13.33 -15.73 -4.24
CA GLU A 345 14.05 -16.93 -4.62
C GLU A 345 13.46 -18.19 -3.94
N GLY A 346 12.11 -18.30 -4.02
CA GLY A 346 11.34 -19.41 -3.44
C GLY A 346 11.17 -19.38 -1.92
N ARG A 347 11.61 -18.34 -1.22
CA ARG A 347 11.54 -18.23 0.24
C ARG A 347 10.72 -17.04 0.70
N LYS A 348 10.06 -17.17 1.84
CA LYS A 348 9.36 -16.05 2.48
C LYS A 348 10.38 -15.00 2.95
N PHE A 349 10.03 -13.72 2.81
CA PHE A 349 10.79 -12.63 3.41
C PHE A 349 10.91 -12.82 4.92
N SER A 350 12.12 -12.70 5.44
CA SER A 350 12.40 -12.83 6.87
C SER A 350 13.59 -11.98 7.27
N SER A 351 13.33 -10.86 7.93
CA SER A 351 14.40 -9.99 8.43
C SER A 351 15.29 -10.69 9.45
N SER A 352 14.71 -11.58 10.29
CA SER A 352 15.47 -12.35 11.29
C SER A 352 16.39 -13.41 10.71
N HIS A 353 16.15 -13.84 9.46
CA HIS A 353 16.97 -14.82 8.74
C HIS A 353 17.77 -14.18 7.59
N GLY A 354 17.85 -12.85 7.50
CA GLY A 354 18.61 -12.15 6.48
C GLY A 354 18.06 -12.25 5.05
N ILE A 355 16.90 -12.90 4.84
CA ILE A 355 16.25 -13.05 3.53
C ILE A 355 15.32 -11.86 3.32
N VAL A 356 15.91 -10.72 2.95
CA VAL A 356 15.14 -9.47 2.83
C VAL A 356 15.76 -8.51 1.84
N ILE A 357 14.94 -7.90 0.98
CA ILE A 357 15.33 -6.79 0.12
C ILE A 357 14.58 -5.55 0.62
N TYR A 358 15.29 -4.68 1.33
CA TYR A 358 14.71 -3.42 1.80
C TYR A 358 14.52 -2.44 0.63
N VAL A 359 13.41 -1.71 0.62
CA VAL A 359 13.07 -0.73 -0.43
C VAL A 359 14.20 0.28 -0.61
N ARG A 360 14.72 0.88 0.49
CA ARG A 360 15.82 1.83 0.45
C ARG A 360 17.10 1.28 -0.15
N ASP A 361 17.43 0.02 0.10
CA ASP A 361 18.63 -0.61 -0.44
C ASP A 361 18.46 -0.97 -1.91
N PHE A 362 17.25 -1.33 -2.31
CA PHE A 362 16.90 -1.51 -3.71
C PHE A 362 17.02 -0.19 -4.47
N LEU A 363 16.43 0.90 -3.97
CA LEU A 363 16.40 2.21 -4.62
C LEU A 363 17.78 2.90 -4.72
N LYS A 364 18.76 2.51 -3.88
CA LYS A 364 20.15 2.95 -4.04
C LYS A 364 20.83 2.39 -5.29
N ARG A 365 20.34 1.30 -5.85
CA ARG A 365 20.97 0.54 -6.95
C ARG A 365 20.15 0.52 -8.22
N TYR A 366 18.84 0.56 -8.09
CA TYR A 366 17.89 0.38 -9.19
C TYR A 366 16.83 1.47 -9.20
N GLN A 367 16.29 1.74 -10.39
CA GLN A 367 15.22 2.73 -10.56
C GLN A 367 13.92 2.27 -9.88
N ALA A 368 13.22 3.21 -9.27
CA ALA A 368 11.95 2.96 -8.58
C ALA A 368 10.91 2.32 -9.53
N ASP A 369 10.80 2.82 -10.74
CA ASP A 369 9.84 2.32 -11.72
C ASP A 369 10.17 0.90 -12.22
N ALA A 370 11.41 0.43 -12.13
CA ALA A 370 11.73 -0.97 -12.41
C ALA A 370 11.12 -1.91 -11.35
N LEU A 371 11.12 -1.51 -10.08
CA LEU A 371 10.44 -2.25 -9.02
C LEU A 371 8.92 -2.18 -9.16
N ARG A 372 8.37 -0.99 -9.41
CA ARG A 372 6.93 -0.78 -9.62
C ARG A 372 6.42 -1.62 -10.80
N TYR A 373 7.19 -1.65 -11.89
CA TYR A 373 6.90 -2.50 -13.05
C TYR A 373 6.87 -3.97 -12.69
N PHE A 374 7.91 -4.47 -12.00
CA PHE A 374 7.97 -5.86 -11.57
C PHE A 374 6.76 -6.24 -10.71
N ILE A 375 6.44 -5.41 -9.71
CA ILE A 375 5.30 -5.64 -8.82
C ILE A 375 3.99 -5.66 -9.63
N SER A 376 3.78 -4.72 -10.54
CA SER A 376 2.56 -4.65 -11.34
C SER A 376 2.45 -5.79 -12.37
N ALA A 377 3.58 -6.25 -12.95
CA ALA A 377 3.61 -7.31 -13.95
C ALA A 377 3.59 -8.73 -13.37
N ALA A 378 4.26 -8.93 -12.22
CA ALA A 378 4.53 -10.25 -11.64
C ALA A 378 4.21 -10.36 -10.14
N GLY A 379 3.71 -9.31 -9.49
CA GLY A 379 3.42 -9.28 -8.05
C GLY A 379 2.27 -10.21 -7.63
N PRO A 380 2.01 -10.31 -6.32
CA PRO A 380 1.10 -11.32 -5.76
C PRO A 380 -0.37 -10.87 -5.80
N GLU A 381 -0.94 -10.64 -6.98
CA GLU A 381 -2.29 -10.10 -7.14
C GLU A 381 -3.40 -11.06 -6.65
N THR A 382 -3.37 -12.33 -7.10
CA THR A 382 -4.39 -13.34 -6.78
C THR A 382 -3.82 -14.69 -6.36
N ALA A 383 -2.50 -14.83 -6.39
CA ALA A 383 -1.74 -15.99 -5.95
C ALA A 383 -0.39 -15.51 -5.42
N ASP A 384 0.24 -16.29 -4.55
CA ASP A 384 1.60 -16.03 -4.13
C ASP A 384 2.51 -15.92 -5.36
N ALA A 385 3.45 -14.99 -5.32
CA ALA A 385 4.38 -14.72 -6.42
C ALA A 385 5.83 -14.72 -5.90
N ASP A 386 6.77 -14.97 -6.77
CA ASP A 386 8.19 -15.01 -6.42
C ASP A 386 8.98 -13.90 -7.10
N PHE A 387 9.75 -13.15 -6.31
CA PHE A 387 10.73 -12.22 -6.85
C PHE A 387 12.03 -12.99 -7.07
N THR A 388 12.49 -13.04 -8.32
CA THR A 388 13.83 -13.49 -8.63
C THR A 388 14.64 -12.40 -9.33
N TRP A 389 15.92 -12.32 -9.02
CA TRP A 389 16.80 -11.35 -9.67
C TRP A 389 16.90 -11.59 -11.18
N ALA A 390 16.86 -12.84 -11.62
CA ALA A 390 16.85 -13.20 -13.03
C ALA A 390 15.63 -12.64 -13.77
N GLU A 391 14.43 -12.80 -13.19
CA GLU A 391 13.21 -12.29 -13.79
C GLU A 391 13.15 -10.75 -13.73
N PHE A 392 13.65 -10.14 -12.67
CA PHE A 392 13.77 -8.68 -12.55
C PHE A 392 14.66 -8.11 -13.67
N VAL A 393 15.86 -8.66 -13.89
CA VAL A 393 16.78 -8.23 -14.95
C VAL A 393 16.16 -8.47 -16.32
N ARG A 394 15.56 -9.63 -16.56
CA ARG A 394 14.90 -9.98 -17.82
C ARG A 394 13.79 -8.98 -18.18
N ARG A 395 12.91 -8.67 -17.24
CA ARG A 395 11.80 -7.72 -17.48
C ARG A 395 12.30 -6.31 -17.67
N THR A 396 13.22 -5.85 -16.83
CA THR A 396 13.81 -4.51 -16.97
C THR A 396 14.45 -4.34 -18.35
N ASN A 397 15.29 -5.29 -18.78
CA ASN A 397 15.98 -5.19 -20.07
C ASN A 397 15.06 -5.42 -21.27
N GLY A 398 14.18 -6.42 -21.19
CA GLY A 398 13.33 -6.83 -22.30
C GLY A 398 12.10 -5.94 -22.49
N GLU A 399 11.44 -5.59 -21.42
CA GLU A 399 10.14 -4.93 -21.46
C GLU A 399 10.28 -3.40 -21.31
N LEU A 400 11.00 -2.94 -20.28
CA LEU A 400 11.21 -1.50 -20.06
C LEU A 400 12.24 -0.91 -21.02
N VAL A 401 13.47 -1.45 -21.10
CA VAL A 401 14.54 -0.87 -21.92
C VAL A 401 14.30 -1.11 -23.41
N ALA A 402 14.18 -2.38 -23.83
CA ALA A 402 14.04 -2.74 -25.24
C ALA A 402 12.64 -2.50 -25.80
N GLY A 403 11.60 -2.59 -25.00
CA GLY A 403 10.21 -2.30 -25.38
C GLY A 403 9.89 -0.82 -25.35
N TRP A 404 9.56 -0.32 -24.15
CA TRP A 404 9.06 1.04 -23.96
C TRP A 404 10.14 2.11 -24.16
N GLY A 405 11.27 2.02 -23.47
CA GLY A 405 12.35 3.02 -23.52
C GLY A 405 12.93 3.18 -24.93
N ASN A 406 13.06 2.07 -25.69
CA ASN A 406 13.54 2.12 -27.07
C ASN A 406 12.53 2.79 -28.02
N LEU A 407 11.21 2.54 -27.84
CA LEU A 407 10.17 3.23 -28.62
C LEU A 407 10.26 4.75 -28.42
N VAL A 408 10.31 5.21 -27.17
CA VAL A 408 10.44 6.64 -26.83
C VAL A 408 11.72 7.23 -27.43
N ASN A 409 12.87 6.60 -27.17
CA ASN A 409 14.17 7.10 -27.63
C ASN A 409 14.27 7.17 -29.15
N ARG A 410 13.77 6.17 -29.87
CA ARG A 410 13.78 6.16 -31.36
C ARG A 410 12.86 7.25 -31.92
N THR A 411 11.65 7.39 -31.39
CA THR A 411 10.69 8.41 -31.80
C THR A 411 11.26 9.81 -31.60
N ALA A 412 11.68 10.13 -30.38
CA ALA A 412 12.24 11.44 -30.05
C ALA A 412 13.54 11.74 -30.87
N SER A 413 14.44 10.74 -31.05
CA SER A 413 15.65 10.90 -31.84
C SER A 413 15.35 11.23 -33.30
N MET A 414 14.35 10.58 -33.90
CA MET A 414 13.97 10.85 -35.28
C MET A 414 13.33 12.24 -35.44
N ILE A 415 12.43 12.61 -34.53
CA ILE A 415 11.81 13.95 -34.52
C ILE A 415 12.89 15.01 -34.34
N HIS A 416 13.72 14.89 -33.31
CA HIS A 416 14.80 15.85 -33.04
C HIS A 416 15.74 16.06 -34.25
N LYS A 417 16.20 14.97 -34.88
CA LYS A 417 17.16 15.04 -35.99
C LYS A 417 16.55 15.55 -37.30
N ARG A 418 15.26 15.31 -37.53
CA ARG A 418 14.63 15.58 -38.85
C ARG A 418 13.83 16.88 -38.84
N PHE A 419 13.19 17.24 -37.72
CA PHE A 419 12.28 18.39 -37.63
C PHE A 419 12.61 19.32 -36.45
N GLY A 420 13.31 18.87 -35.42
CA GLY A 420 13.58 19.61 -34.19
C GLY A 420 12.36 19.80 -33.28
N ALA A 421 11.17 19.59 -33.82
CA ALA A 421 9.89 19.71 -33.11
C ALA A 421 8.88 18.71 -33.66
N VAL A 422 7.77 18.49 -32.97
CA VAL A 422 6.66 17.63 -33.38
C VAL A 422 6.14 18.15 -34.74
N PRO A 423 6.25 17.35 -35.85
CA PRO A 423 5.87 17.82 -37.18
C PRO A 423 4.35 17.83 -37.36
N ALA A 424 3.86 18.70 -38.26
CA ALA A 424 2.46 18.65 -38.70
C ALA A 424 2.24 17.39 -39.55
N PRO A 425 1.17 16.62 -39.33
CA PRO A 425 0.86 15.47 -40.17
C PRO A 425 0.26 15.91 -41.50
N GLY A 426 0.51 15.15 -42.58
CA GLY A 426 -0.31 15.13 -43.77
C GLY A 426 -1.51 14.21 -43.62
N GLU A 427 -2.02 13.66 -44.71
CA GLU A 427 -3.12 12.70 -44.68
C GLU A 427 -2.71 11.40 -43.97
N LEU A 428 -3.47 10.99 -42.95
CA LEU A 428 -3.29 9.71 -42.25
C LEU A 428 -3.70 8.56 -43.20
N LYS A 429 -2.86 7.54 -43.29
CA LYS A 429 -3.17 6.27 -43.96
C LYS A 429 -3.79 5.27 -42.98
N ASP A 430 -4.35 4.18 -43.52
CA ASP A 430 -4.99 3.14 -42.71
C ASP A 430 -4.10 2.59 -41.58
N PRO A 431 -2.78 2.32 -41.76
CA PRO A 431 -1.95 1.88 -40.64
C PRO A 431 -1.78 2.93 -39.54
N ASP A 432 -1.79 4.24 -39.91
CA ASP A 432 -1.66 5.34 -38.93
C ASP A 432 -2.91 5.41 -38.07
N ARG A 433 -4.08 5.39 -38.73
CA ARG A 433 -5.40 5.37 -38.05
C ARG A 433 -5.53 4.13 -37.18
N ALA A 434 -5.22 2.95 -37.72
CA ALA A 434 -5.34 1.69 -36.97
C ALA A 434 -4.54 1.67 -35.67
N LEU A 435 -3.30 2.22 -35.69
CA LEU A 435 -2.50 2.33 -34.45
C LEU A 435 -3.15 3.29 -33.44
N LEU A 436 -3.54 4.49 -33.92
CA LEU A 436 -4.13 5.51 -33.03
C LEU A 436 -5.45 5.02 -32.46
N ASP A 437 -6.33 4.42 -33.27
CA ASP A 437 -7.62 3.88 -32.81
C ASP A 437 -7.44 2.76 -31.80
N ALA A 438 -6.46 1.86 -32.02
CA ALA A 438 -6.16 0.78 -31.08
C ALA A 438 -5.69 1.30 -29.71
N ILE A 439 -4.83 2.34 -29.71
CA ILE A 439 -4.34 2.95 -28.46
C ILE A 439 -5.49 3.71 -27.76
N GLU A 440 -6.34 4.41 -28.51
CA GLU A 440 -7.49 5.12 -27.95
C GLU A 440 -8.46 4.17 -27.26
N ALA A 441 -8.83 3.07 -27.90
CA ALA A 441 -9.64 2.00 -27.30
C ALA A 441 -8.96 1.35 -26.10
N GLY A 442 -7.64 1.38 -26.03
CA GLY A 442 -6.84 0.88 -24.92
C GLY A 442 -7.08 1.62 -23.59
N PHE A 443 -7.43 2.90 -23.64
CA PHE A 443 -7.75 3.66 -22.41
C PHE A 443 -8.93 3.04 -21.67
N ASP A 444 -10.01 2.69 -22.35
CA ASP A 444 -11.17 2.04 -21.74
C ASP A 444 -10.80 0.67 -21.15
N THR A 445 -10.03 -0.12 -21.91
CA THR A 445 -9.64 -1.47 -21.50
C THR A 445 -8.71 -1.44 -20.29
N VAL A 446 -7.64 -0.66 -20.36
CA VAL A 446 -6.63 -0.57 -19.27
C VAL A 446 -7.25 0.06 -18.03
N GLY A 447 -8.00 1.14 -18.20
CA GLY A 447 -8.68 1.82 -17.10
C GLY A 447 -9.68 0.92 -16.39
N GLY A 448 -10.53 0.22 -17.15
CA GLY A 448 -11.49 -0.74 -16.59
C GLY A 448 -10.83 -1.90 -15.84
N LEU A 449 -9.65 -2.35 -16.28
CA LEU A 449 -8.88 -3.37 -15.57
C LEU A 449 -8.25 -2.84 -14.27
N ILE A 450 -7.75 -1.59 -14.27
CA ILE A 450 -7.24 -0.96 -13.02
C ILE A 450 -8.37 -0.79 -12.02
N ALA A 451 -9.53 -0.29 -12.46
CA ALA A 451 -10.71 -0.13 -11.61
C ALA A 451 -11.18 -1.45 -10.95
N GLN A 452 -10.93 -2.58 -11.60
CA GLN A 452 -11.23 -3.93 -11.09
C GLN A 452 -10.06 -4.55 -10.31
N HIS A 453 -9.03 -3.79 -9.96
CA HIS A 453 -7.81 -4.27 -9.27
C HIS A 453 -7.07 -5.41 -10.00
N ARG A 454 -7.16 -5.43 -11.35
CA ARG A 454 -6.52 -6.40 -12.24
C ARG A 454 -5.27 -5.79 -12.89
N GLN A 455 -4.32 -5.38 -12.07
CA GLN A 455 -3.16 -4.59 -12.53
C GLN A 455 -2.25 -5.35 -13.48
N LYS A 456 -2.05 -6.67 -13.26
CA LYS A 456 -1.29 -7.51 -14.20
C LYS A 456 -1.87 -7.48 -15.61
N ALA A 457 -3.18 -7.61 -15.72
CA ALA A 457 -3.87 -7.59 -16.99
C ALA A 457 -3.85 -6.17 -17.61
N ALA A 458 -4.02 -5.14 -16.80
CA ALA A 458 -3.97 -3.74 -17.24
C ALA A 458 -2.59 -3.39 -17.82
N LEU A 459 -1.52 -3.69 -17.07
CA LEU A 459 -0.15 -3.45 -17.56
C LEU A 459 0.19 -4.29 -18.78
N ALA A 460 -0.24 -5.55 -18.84
CA ALA A 460 -0.03 -6.42 -20.01
C ALA A 460 -0.69 -5.85 -21.26
N GLU A 461 -1.90 -5.28 -21.15
CA GLU A 461 -2.58 -4.63 -22.27
C GLU A 461 -1.86 -3.34 -22.70
N ALA A 462 -1.45 -2.48 -21.77
CA ALA A 462 -0.67 -1.29 -22.08
C ALA A 462 0.64 -1.66 -22.81
N MET A 463 1.34 -2.70 -22.35
CA MET A 463 2.58 -3.18 -22.99
C MET A 463 2.33 -3.87 -24.34
N ARG A 464 1.17 -4.49 -24.54
CA ARG A 464 0.76 -4.99 -25.86
C ARG A 464 0.66 -3.84 -26.86
N LEU A 465 0.05 -2.72 -26.46
CA LEU A 465 -0.06 -1.52 -27.30
C LEU A 465 1.31 -0.88 -27.57
N VAL A 466 2.23 -0.90 -26.61
CA VAL A 466 3.65 -0.55 -26.86
C VAL A 466 4.24 -1.44 -27.94
N GLY A 467 3.93 -2.74 -27.93
CA GLY A 467 4.32 -3.69 -28.99
C GLY A 467 3.76 -3.32 -30.37
N GLU A 468 2.48 -2.92 -30.44
CA GLU A 468 1.87 -2.46 -31.72
C GLU A 468 2.55 -1.19 -32.25
N ALA A 469 2.90 -0.23 -31.39
CA ALA A 469 3.63 0.96 -31.78
C ALA A 469 5.06 0.62 -32.29
N ASN A 470 5.76 -0.33 -31.65
CA ASN A 470 7.06 -0.82 -32.13
C ASN A 470 6.94 -1.53 -33.48
N LYS A 471 5.87 -2.32 -33.67
CA LYS A 471 5.57 -2.95 -34.95
C LYS A 471 5.31 -1.90 -36.04
N TYR A 472 4.53 -0.86 -35.75
CA TYR A 472 4.30 0.24 -36.68
C TYR A 472 5.61 0.92 -37.10
N VAL A 473 6.58 1.12 -36.20
CA VAL A 473 7.92 1.62 -36.55
C VAL A 473 8.64 0.66 -37.52
N ALA A 474 8.53 -0.66 -37.26
CA ALA A 474 9.16 -1.67 -38.15
C ALA A 474 8.53 -1.72 -39.55
N ASP A 475 7.20 -1.60 -39.62
CA ASP A 475 6.45 -1.67 -40.87
C ASP A 475 6.60 -0.39 -41.72
N THR A 476 6.50 0.79 -41.11
CA THR A 476 6.59 2.09 -41.80
C THR A 476 8.02 2.52 -42.10
N GLN A 477 9.01 1.97 -41.37
CA GLN A 477 10.45 2.21 -41.56
C GLN A 477 10.83 3.69 -41.71
N PRO A 478 10.43 4.60 -40.82
CA PRO A 478 10.66 6.05 -40.97
C PRO A 478 12.14 6.41 -41.15
N PHE A 479 13.06 5.60 -40.61
CA PHE A 479 14.50 5.76 -40.76
C PHE A 479 15.00 5.54 -42.19
N LYS A 480 14.19 4.91 -43.08
CA LYS A 480 14.46 4.74 -44.51
C LYS A 480 13.87 5.87 -45.37
N LEU A 481 12.98 6.67 -44.87
CA LEU A 481 12.37 7.80 -45.57
C LEU A 481 13.36 8.99 -45.61
N LYS A 482 14.34 8.94 -46.53
CA LYS A 482 15.44 9.91 -46.63
C LYS A 482 15.30 10.87 -47.81
N GLY A 483 14.33 10.68 -48.73
CA GLY A 483 14.10 11.55 -49.87
C GLY A 483 13.79 12.99 -49.42
N GLN A 484 14.24 13.97 -50.24
CA GLN A 484 13.98 15.38 -50.01
C GLN A 484 12.75 15.90 -50.78
N ASP A 485 12.13 15.04 -51.56
CA ASP A 485 10.90 15.37 -52.26
C ASP A 485 9.73 15.60 -51.29
N PRO A 486 8.79 16.50 -51.62
CA PRO A 486 7.70 16.89 -50.72
C PRO A 486 6.87 15.70 -50.20
N ALA A 487 6.57 14.72 -51.06
CA ALA A 487 5.73 13.58 -50.68
C ALA A 487 6.41 12.66 -49.66
N THR A 488 7.73 12.41 -49.81
CA THR A 488 8.51 11.65 -48.81
C THR A 488 8.62 12.39 -47.47
N GLN A 489 8.83 13.71 -47.51
CA GLN A 489 8.91 14.52 -46.29
C GLN A 489 7.55 14.59 -45.56
N GLU A 490 6.45 14.77 -46.32
CA GLU A 490 5.10 14.75 -45.75
C GLU A 490 4.76 13.39 -45.11
N ARG A 491 5.11 12.28 -45.82
CA ARG A 491 4.91 10.93 -45.24
C ARG A 491 5.73 10.71 -43.97
N LEU A 492 6.99 11.14 -43.96
CA LEU A 492 7.84 11.08 -42.77
C LEU A 492 7.26 11.91 -41.61
N ALA A 493 6.81 13.13 -41.88
CA ALA A 493 6.17 14.00 -40.90
C ALA A 493 4.92 13.33 -40.30
N THR A 494 4.08 12.74 -41.17
CA THR A 494 2.87 12.03 -40.71
C THR A 494 3.19 10.84 -39.83
N VAL A 495 4.16 10.00 -40.23
CA VAL A 495 4.58 8.83 -39.42
C VAL A 495 5.14 9.27 -38.06
N LEU A 496 5.97 10.32 -38.05
CA LEU A 496 6.57 10.80 -36.77
C LEU A 496 5.56 11.52 -35.90
N HIS A 497 4.57 12.21 -36.49
CA HIS A 497 3.45 12.76 -35.72
C HIS A 497 2.60 11.65 -35.06
N THR A 498 2.26 10.61 -35.85
CA THR A 498 1.53 9.43 -35.36
C THR A 498 2.28 8.76 -34.18
N LEU A 499 3.61 8.61 -34.30
CA LEU A 499 4.44 8.06 -33.25
C LEU A 499 4.53 8.98 -32.02
N ALA A 500 4.58 10.31 -32.21
CA ALA A 500 4.57 11.26 -31.14
C ALA A 500 3.26 11.15 -30.33
N GLN A 501 2.11 11.07 -31.03
CA GLN A 501 0.80 10.85 -30.39
C GLN A 501 0.75 9.50 -29.68
N ALA A 502 1.21 8.44 -30.31
CA ALA A 502 1.26 7.11 -29.69
C ALA A 502 2.12 7.08 -28.43
N VAL A 503 3.29 7.74 -28.44
CA VAL A 503 4.15 7.85 -27.26
C VAL A 503 3.47 8.65 -26.15
N ALA A 504 2.81 9.76 -26.46
CA ALA A 504 2.10 10.59 -25.49
C ALA A 504 0.94 9.81 -24.83
N ASP A 505 0.10 9.16 -25.63
CA ASP A 505 -1.02 8.34 -25.14
C ASP A 505 -0.54 7.17 -24.27
N LEU A 506 0.46 6.41 -24.73
CA LEU A 506 1.04 5.29 -23.98
C LEU A 506 1.75 5.74 -22.70
N ASN A 507 2.40 6.91 -22.73
CA ASN A 507 3.01 7.50 -21.54
C ASN A 507 1.96 7.82 -20.48
N LEU A 508 0.85 8.40 -20.89
CA LEU A 508 -0.26 8.68 -19.99
C LEU A 508 -0.87 7.39 -19.44
N MET A 509 -1.06 6.37 -20.27
CA MET A 509 -1.61 5.07 -19.89
C MET A 509 -0.69 4.31 -18.92
N LEU A 510 0.63 4.46 -19.05
CA LEU A 510 1.63 3.86 -18.16
C LEU A 510 1.92 4.69 -16.92
N SER A 511 1.50 5.96 -16.84
CA SER A 511 1.85 6.87 -15.74
C SER A 511 1.40 6.42 -14.36
N PRO A 512 0.27 5.72 -14.15
CA PRO A 512 -0.05 5.14 -12.84
C PRO A 512 0.96 4.09 -12.38
N PHE A 513 1.51 3.31 -13.31
CA PHE A 513 2.49 2.26 -13.04
C PHE A 513 3.91 2.79 -12.88
N LEU A 514 4.31 3.75 -13.73
CA LEU A 514 5.67 4.24 -13.93
C LEU A 514 5.74 5.77 -13.81
N PRO A 515 5.41 6.36 -12.64
CA PRO A 515 5.24 7.81 -12.51
C PRO A 515 6.53 8.60 -12.73
N HIS A 516 7.70 8.08 -12.32
CA HIS A 516 8.98 8.74 -12.55
C HIS A 516 9.33 8.76 -14.05
N ALA A 517 9.24 7.61 -14.69
CA ALA A 517 9.50 7.47 -16.12
C ALA A 517 8.50 8.28 -16.96
N ALA A 518 7.24 8.35 -16.55
CA ALA A 518 6.24 9.14 -17.26
C ALA A 518 6.62 10.64 -17.33
N ASN A 519 7.11 11.19 -16.23
CA ASN A 519 7.61 12.57 -16.20
C ASN A 519 8.87 12.75 -17.05
N ASP A 520 9.78 11.78 -17.06
CA ASP A 520 10.98 11.82 -17.89
C ASP A 520 10.65 11.70 -19.38
N VAL A 521 9.72 10.83 -19.76
CA VAL A 521 9.24 10.71 -21.16
C VAL A 521 8.59 12.01 -21.61
N ASP A 522 7.77 12.64 -20.78
CA ASP A 522 7.14 13.91 -21.10
C ASP A 522 8.19 14.99 -21.38
N ARG A 523 9.23 15.13 -20.51
CA ARG A 523 10.36 16.06 -20.75
C ARG A 523 11.10 15.77 -22.06
N VAL A 524 11.35 14.50 -22.37
CA VAL A 524 11.98 14.08 -23.62
C VAL A 524 11.14 14.50 -24.82
N MET A 525 9.82 14.45 -24.71
CA MET A 525 8.87 14.82 -25.77
C MET A 525 8.56 16.32 -25.82
N GLY A 526 9.15 17.13 -24.93
CA GLY A 526 9.05 18.59 -24.90
C GLY A 526 8.04 19.16 -23.91
N GLY A 527 7.46 18.32 -23.04
CA GLY A 527 6.57 18.71 -21.95
C GLY A 527 7.32 19.18 -20.68
N ALA A 528 6.54 19.58 -19.67
CA ALA A 528 7.05 20.07 -18.39
C ALA A 528 7.58 18.95 -17.46
N GLY A 529 7.21 17.71 -17.70
CA GLY A 529 7.51 16.58 -16.82
C GLY A 529 6.60 16.48 -15.60
N GLU A 530 5.33 16.79 -15.79
CA GLU A 530 4.30 16.87 -14.73
C GLU A 530 3.10 15.95 -15.02
N VAL A 531 3.26 14.94 -15.87
CA VAL A 531 2.20 13.97 -16.21
C VAL A 531 1.79 13.16 -14.99
N ALA A 532 2.72 12.84 -14.12
CA ALA A 532 2.47 12.11 -12.88
C ALA A 532 2.93 12.96 -11.68
N PRO A 533 2.04 13.69 -11.01
CA PRO A 533 2.38 14.42 -9.80
C PRO A 533 2.99 13.51 -8.73
N MET A 534 4.03 13.99 -8.05
CA MET A 534 4.85 13.19 -7.14
C MET A 534 4.58 13.58 -5.67
N PRO A 535 4.66 12.61 -4.75
CA PRO A 535 4.58 12.87 -3.32
C PRO A 535 5.82 13.63 -2.82
N ARG A 536 5.66 14.27 -1.65
CA ARG A 536 6.77 14.90 -0.92
C ARG A 536 6.69 14.59 0.56
N VAL A 537 7.84 14.68 1.24
CA VAL A 537 7.89 14.67 2.70
C VAL A 537 7.67 16.11 3.19
N GLU A 538 6.82 16.24 4.22
CA GLU A 538 6.58 17.50 4.89
C GLU A 538 6.70 17.32 6.41
N GLU A 539 7.42 18.21 7.10
CA GLU A 539 7.44 18.24 8.56
C GLU A 539 6.25 19.05 9.05
N VAL A 540 5.37 18.42 9.82
CA VAL A 540 4.12 19.02 10.30
C VAL A 540 4.12 19.16 11.81
N ALA A 541 3.46 20.20 12.32
CA ALA A 541 3.26 20.37 13.75
C ALA A 541 2.26 19.35 14.32
N GLU A 542 2.46 18.98 15.58
CA GLU A 542 1.49 18.19 16.33
C GLU A 542 0.17 18.99 16.51
N LEU A 543 -0.97 18.36 16.18
CA LEU A 543 -2.28 19.03 16.24
C LEU A 543 -2.88 19.01 17.65
N ASP A 544 -2.74 17.91 18.38
CA ASP A 544 -3.35 17.70 19.69
C ASP A 544 -2.32 17.22 20.73
N PRO A 545 -1.30 18.03 21.04
CA PRO A 545 -0.24 17.61 21.96
C PRO A 545 -0.75 17.31 23.38
N GLN A 546 -1.89 17.91 23.77
CA GLN A 546 -2.47 17.78 25.12
C GLN A 546 -3.06 16.39 25.41
N VAL A 547 -3.34 15.58 24.38
CA VAL A 547 -3.88 14.22 24.57
C VAL A 547 -2.78 13.16 24.58
N LEU A 548 -1.55 13.54 24.25
CA LEU A 548 -0.43 12.61 24.21
C LEU A 548 0.11 12.31 25.61
N PRO A 549 0.53 11.05 25.87
CA PRO A 549 1.22 10.70 27.11
C PRO A 549 2.54 11.45 27.30
N GLU A 550 3.03 11.52 28.54
CA GLU A 550 4.32 12.12 28.93
C GLU A 550 5.50 11.63 28.08
N ALA A 551 5.45 10.38 27.59
CA ALA A 551 6.45 9.81 26.68
C ALA A 551 6.69 10.65 25.42
N PHE A 552 5.74 11.50 25.03
CA PHE A 552 5.84 12.41 23.86
C PHE A 552 6.11 13.87 24.24
N GLU A 553 6.38 14.16 25.49
CA GLU A 553 6.73 15.51 25.91
C GLU A 553 7.90 16.07 25.08
N GLY A 554 7.76 17.33 24.67
CA GLY A 554 8.75 18.03 23.83
C GLY A 554 8.74 17.68 22.34
N ARG A 555 7.88 16.77 21.86
CA ARG A 555 7.70 16.56 20.42
C ARG A 555 6.85 17.70 19.83
N SER A 556 7.45 18.49 18.94
CA SER A 556 6.77 19.62 18.29
C SER A 556 6.12 19.25 16.95
N GLY A 557 6.56 18.16 16.32
CA GLY A 557 6.07 17.71 15.01
C GLY A 557 6.69 16.40 14.55
N TYR A 558 6.35 16.00 13.34
CA TYR A 558 6.77 14.74 12.72
C TYR A 558 6.68 14.80 11.18
N PRO A 559 7.41 13.94 10.45
CA PRO A 559 7.28 13.87 8.99
C PRO A 559 6.00 13.14 8.58
N VAL A 560 5.38 13.65 7.52
CA VAL A 560 4.26 13.02 6.80
C VAL A 560 4.58 12.94 5.32
N ILE A 561 3.86 12.06 4.58
CA ILE A 561 3.80 12.16 3.12
C ILE A 561 2.55 12.93 2.75
N THR A 562 2.70 13.87 1.82
CA THR A 562 1.60 14.60 1.19
C THR A 562 1.94 14.89 -0.26
N GLY A 563 0.99 15.46 -1.01
CA GLY A 563 1.20 15.89 -2.39
C GLY A 563 0.03 16.71 -2.91
N ASP A 564 0.26 17.37 -4.03
CA ASP A 564 -0.81 17.98 -4.83
C ASP A 564 -0.95 17.16 -6.11
N TYR A 565 -2.06 16.47 -6.23
CA TYR A 565 -2.34 15.57 -7.36
C TYR A 565 -3.42 16.13 -8.31
N ALA A 566 -3.94 17.33 -8.03
CA ALA A 566 -4.99 17.96 -8.82
C ALA A 566 -4.54 18.31 -10.26
N GLY A 567 -3.21 18.46 -10.47
CA GLY A 567 -2.62 18.74 -11.78
C GLY A 567 -2.46 17.52 -12.70
N ALA A 568 -2.85 16.31 -12.28
CA ALA A 568 -2.76 15.13 -13.13
C ALA A 568 -3.66 15.28 -14.37
N PRO A 569 -3.18 14.92 -15.58
CA PRO A 569 -4.01 14.93 -16.78
C PRO A 569 -5.20 13.97 -16.65
N SER A 570 -6.33 14.29 -17.30
CA SER A 570 -7.46 13.37 -17.36
C SER A 570 -7.12 12.10 -18.15
N TRP A 571 -7.71 10.97 -17.75
CA TRP A 571 -7.54 9.69 -18.42
C TRP A 571 -8.18 9.71 -19.82
N GLY A 572 -7.36 9.54 -20.86
CA GLY A 572 -7.78 9.59 -22.25
C GLY A 572 -6.74 10.28 -23.14
N ARG A 573 -7.01 10.29 -24.45
CA ARG A 573 -6.13 10.94 -25.42
C ARG A 573 -6.11 12.47 -25.23
N HIS A 574 -4.88 13.01 -25.25
CA HIS A 574 -4.62 14.45 -25.38
C HIS A 574 -3.83 14.68 -26.66
N PRO A 575 -4.33 15.50 -27.63
CA PRO A 575 -3.62 15.75 -28.88
C PRO A 575 -2.25 16.38 -28.64
N VAL A 576 -1.20 15.82 -29.27
CA VAL A 576 0.13 16.43 -29.23
C VAL A 576 0.12 17.77 -29.99
N VAL A 577 0.82 18.75 -29.44
CA VAL A 577 0.87 20.09 -30.04
C VAL A 577 1.95 20.12 -31.11
N VAL A 578 1.54 20.40 -32.35
CA VAL A 578 2.47 20.59 -33.49
C VAL A 578 3.40 21.76 -33.19
N GLY A 579 4.68 21.59 -33.47
CA GLY A 579 5.70 22.60 -33.17
C GLY A 579 6.31 22.52 -31.77
N THR A 580 5.86 21.63 -30.90
CA THR A 580 6.50 21.38 -29.61
C THR A 580 7.96 20.95 -29.82
N PRO A 581 8.95 21.69 -29.29
CA PRO A 581 10.36 21.35 -29.47
C PRO A 581 10.69 20.01 -28.80
N VAL A 582 11.34 19.10 -29.52
CA VAL A 582 11.80 17.82 -28.97
C VAL A 582 13.34 17.89 -28.84
N GLY A 583 13.81 17.78 -27.60
CA GLY A 583 15.22 17.84 -27.28
C GLY A 583 15.99 16.58 -27.70
N ARG A 584 17.31 16.57 -27.46
CA ARG A 584 18.10 15.34 -27.65
C ARG A 584 17.68 14.34 -26.58
N PRO A 585 17.16 13.16 -26.94
CA PRO A 585 16.67 12.21 -25.96
C PRO A 585 17.81 11.60 -25.14
N THR A 586 17.51 11.36 -23.87
CA THR A 586 18.31 10.55 -22.95
C THR A 586 17.57 9.24 -22.66
N PRO A 587 18.27 8.13 -22.37
CA PRO A 587 17.61 6.88 -22.01
C PRO A 587 16.76 7.06 -20.75
N VAL A 588 15.49 6.68 -20.82
CA VAL A 588 14.56 6.71 -19.68
C VAL A 588 14.86 5.59 -18.69
N PHE A 589 15.26 4.43 -19.20
CA PHE A 589 15.63 3.26 -18.38
C PHE A 589 17.09 2.87 -18.60
N THR A 590 17.73 2.44 -17.52
CA THR A 590 19.10 1.92 -17.56
C THR A 590 19.08 0.42 -17.78
N LYS A 591 19.83 -0.03 -18.81
CA LYS A 591 20.03 -1.46 -19.04
C LYS A 591 20.86 -2.06 -17.91
N LEU A 592 20.40 -3.16 -17.36
CA LEU A 592 21.10 -3.91 -16.32
C LEU A 592 22.07 -4.93 -16.95
N ASP A 593 23.26 -5.05 -16.38
CA ASP A 593 24.19 -6.12 -16.76
C ASP A 593 23.67 -7.46 -16.23
N GLU A 594 23.89 -8.54 -16.95
CA GLU A 594 23.44 -9.89 -16.51
C GLU A 594 24.13 -10.35 -15.23
N SER A 595 25.36 -9.88 -14.96
CA SER A 595 26.09 -10.11 -13.71
C SER A 595 25.41 -9.54 -12.45
N VAL A 596 24.40 -8.69 -12.60
CA VAL A 596 23.56 -8.22 -11.49
C VAL A 596 22.94 -9.41 -10.77
N VAL A 597 22.53 -10.46 -11.48
CA VAL A 597 21.92 -11.65 -10.88
C VAL A 597 22.89 -12.31 -9.90
N GLU A 598 24.10 -12.61 -10.36
CA GLU A 598 25.13 -13.23 -9.51
C GLU A 598 25.54 -12.32 -8.35
N THR A 599 25.69 -11.02 -8.62
CA THR A 599 26.07 -10.02 -7.60
C THR A 599 25.04 -9.91 -6.48
N GLU A 600 23.75 -9.92 -6.83
CA GLU A 600 22.69 -9.80 -5.84
C GLU A 600 22.44 -11.12 -5.11
N LEU A 601 22.50 -12.27 -5.78
CA LEU A 601 22.40 -13.58 -5.12
C LEU A 601 23.54 -13.81 -4.13
N ALA A 602 24.76 -13.39 -4.45
CA ALA A 602 25.91 -13.49 -3.54
C ALA A 602 25.71 -12.77 -2.20
N ARG A 603 24.83 -11.75 -2.12
CA ARG A 603 24.50 -11.06 -0.86
C ARG A 603 23.70 -11.94 0.10
N TYR A 604 23.09 -12.99 -0.40
CA TYR A 604 22.22 -13.92 0.31
C TYR A 604 22.77 -15.34 0.34
N ALA A 605 24.04 -15.54 -0.05
CA ALA A 605 24.68 -16.86 -0.16
C ALA A 605 24.58 -17.70 1.12
N ASP A 606 24.70 -17.07 2.30
CA ASP A 606 24.60 -17.76 3.60
C ASP A 606 23.17 -18.23 3.94
N PHE A 607 22.16 -17.78 3.19
CA PHE A 607 20.75 -17.97 3.51
C PHE A 607 19.96 -18.67 2.40
N LEU A 608 20.49 -18.72 1.19
CA LEU A 608 19.89 -19.39 0.04
C LEU A 608 20.57 -20.77 -0.18
N PRO A 609 19.83 -21.77 -0.69
CA PRO A 609 20.41 -23.06 -1.06
C PRO A 609 21.47 -22.92 -2.17
N ASP A 610 22.43 -23.83 -2.19
CA ASP A 610 23.54 -23.83 -3.16
C ASP A 610 23.05 -23.90 -4.63
N ASP A 611 21.92 -24.57 -4.88
CA ASP A 611 21.30 -24.66 -6.21
C ASP A 611 20.73 -23.32 -6.72
N VAL A 612 20.43 -22.38 -5.83
CA VAL A 612 19.97 -21.03 -6.17
C VAL A 612 21.14 -20.08 -6.35
N THR A 613 22.17 -20.21 -5.52
CA THR A 613 23.35 -19.31 -5.54
C THR A 613 24.37 -19.67 -6.62
N GLY A 614 24.26 -20.86 -7.22
CA GLY A 614 25.20 -21.34 -8.25
C GLY A 614 26.59 -21.71 -7.70
N ALA A 615 26.71 -21.91 -6.37
CA ALA A 615 27.93 -22.31 -5.70
C ALA A 615 28.14 -23.85 -5.74
#